data_b178c8ccb66262718f95fbaa012354f5
#
_entry.id   b178c8ccb66262718f95fbaa012354f5
#
_cell.length_a   1.000
_cell.length_b   1.000
_cell.length_c   1.000
_cell.angle_alpha   90.00
_cell.angle_beta   90.00
_cell.angle_gamma   90.00
#
_symmetry.space_group_name_H-M   'P 1'
#
loop_
_entity.id
_entity.type
_entity.pdbx_description
1 polymer ?
#
loop_
_entity_poly.entity_id
_entity_poly.type
_entity_poly.pdbx_seq_one_letter_code
_entity_poly.pdbx_strand_id
1 'polypeptide(L)'
;MARRFIDISMHLENDVPSDPPGLSPKISYIDHQMSYPDLAQFFPGLKKEDLPDGEAWAVEDVQLNTHNGTHLDAPYHFASTMDGGQRALTIDEVDLNWCFQPGVKLDFQRLPDGYVVQPDDVEAELARIGHTLKPLEIVVVNTRAGTAYGSAEYTRAGCGMGYEATLYLLERGVRLTGTDAWSWDAPFAYTAKKFAETNDASLIWEGHKAGRDIGYCHLEKLHNLQSLPAHGFYISCFPVKIKGASAGWTRAVAIFDDALQAGSP
;
A
#
# COMPACT_ATOMS: atom_id res chain seq x y z
N MET A 1 -8.58 -22.26 -16.30
CA MET A 1 -7.22 -22.62 -15.79
C MET A 1 -7.21 -22.64 -14.26
N ALA A 2 -6.13 -23.18 -13.63
CA ALA A 2 -6.01 -23.06 -12.17
C ALA A 2 -5.78 -21.60 -11.79
N ARG A 3 -6.42 -21.13 -10.71
CA ARG A 3 -6.21 -19.80 -10.14
C ARG A 3 -4.73 -19.61 -9.78
N ARG A 4 -4.15 -18.45 -10.18
CA ARG A 4 -2.77 -18.10 -9.88
C ARG A 4 -2.74 -16.83 -9.04
N PHE A 5 -1.90 -16.81 -8.00
CA PHE A 5 -1.67 -15.69 -7.11
C PHE A 5 -0.27 -15.13 -7.31
N ILE A 6 -0.14 -13.82 -7.32
CA ILE A 6 1.15 -13.12 -7.27
C ILE A 6 1.11 -12.21 -6.06
N ASP A 7 2.06 -12.40 -5.14
CA ASP A 7 2.25 -11.53 -3.99
C ASP A 7 2.81 -10.18 -4.46
N ILE A 8 2.10 -9.12 -4.16
CA ILE A 8 2.49 -7.75 -4.48
C ILE A 8 2.74 -6.91 -3.21
N SER A 9 3.09 -7.58 -2.11
CA SER A 9 3.43 -6.96 -0.83
C SER A 9 4.93 -7.04 -0.57
N MET A 10 5.49 -6.05 0.12
CA MET A 10 6.82 -6.16 0.70
C MET A 10 6.79 -6.87 2.05
N HIS A 11 7.94 -7.39 2.48
CA HIS A 11 8.08 -7.94 3.82
C HIS A 11 8.07 -6.83 4.88
N LEU A 12 7.55 -7.16 6.06
CA LEU A 12 7.91 -6.45 7.28
C LEU A 12 9.17 -7.13 7.83
N GLU A 13 10.27 -6.41 7.91
CA GLU A 13 11.55 -6.96 8.33
C GLU A 13 12.43 -5.91 9.02
N ASN A 14 13.33 -6.38 9.88
CA ASN A 14 14.29 -5.53 10.55
C ASN A 14 15.38 -5.06 9.57
N ASP A 15 15.96 -3.89 9.86
CA ASP A 15 17.19 -3.37 9.24
C ASP A 15 17.10 -3.12 7.72
N VAL A 16 15.90 -3.13 7.15
CA VAL A 16 15.67 -2.77 5.75
C VAL A 16 15.24 -1.30 5.66
N PRO A 17 15.91 -0.49 4.83
CA PRO A 17 15.55 0.93 4.67
C PRO A 17 14.28 1.11 3.82
N SER A 18 13.14 0.75 4.39
CA SER A 18 11.80 0.90 3.81
C SER A 18 11.08 2.16 4.29
N ASP A 19 11.60 2.80 5.32
CA ASP A 19 11.03 3.95 6.00
C ASP A 19 12.11 4.95 6.40
N PRO A 20 11.76 6.21 6.68
CA PRO A 20 12.68 7.18 7.25
C PRO A 20 13.30 6.70 8.57
N PRO A 21 14.52 7.14 8.91
CA PRO A 21 15.17 6.72 10.14
C PRO A 21 14.30 6.91 11.38
N GLY A 22 14.19 5.87 12.20
CA GLY A 22 13.40 5.85 13.43
C GLY A 22 11.93 5.45 13.24
N LEU A 23 11.46 5.28 12.01
CA LEU A 23 10.10 4.85 11.71
C LEU A 23 10.02 3.39 11.22
N SER A 24 11.14 2.72 11.06
CA SER A 24 11.19 1.31 10.64
C SER A 24 10.55 0.38 11.67
N PRO A 25 9.96 -0.75 11.24
CA PRO A 25 9.44 -1.77 12.14
C PRO A 25 10.56 -2.36 13.02
N LYS A 26 10.18 -2.88 14.19
CA LYS A 26 11.06 -3.65 15.08
C LYS A 26 10.40 -4.96 15.41
N ILE A 27 11.04 -6.07 15.08
CA ILE A 27 10.54 -7.42 15.30
C ILE A 27 11.52 -8.16 16.20
N SER A 28 11.05 -8.64 17.35
CA SER A 28 11.78 -9.52 18.25
C SER A 28 11.25 -10.93 18.08
N TYR A 29 12.10 -11.86 17.70
CA TYR A 29 11.75 -13.26 17.46
C TYR A 29 12.04 -14.08 18.71
N ILE A 30 11.06 -14.83 19.19
CA ILE A 30 11.17 -15.80 20.27
C ILE A 30 10.89 -17.17 19.64
N ASP A 31 11.92 -17.98 19.48
CA ASP A 31 11.81 -19.27 18.82
C ASP A 31 11.37 -20.40 19.79
N HIS A 32 11.20 -21.58 19.24
CA HIS A 32 10.74 -22.77 19.95
C HIS A 32 11.64 -23.17 21.12
N GLN A 33 12.94 -22.88 21.06
CA GLN A 33 13.90 -23.21 22.13
C GLN A 33 13.89 -22.17 23.24
N MET A 34 13.53 -20.92 22.93
CA MET A 34 13.52 -19.78 23.85
C MET A 34 12.24 -19.72 24.68
N SER A 35 11.10 -20.15 24.14
CA SER A 35 9.76 -19.88 24.68
C SER A 35 9.27 -20.86 25.76
N TYR A 36 10.06 -21.91 26.10
CA TYR A 36 9.68 -22.84 27.17
C TYR A 36 9.31 -22.12 28.50
N PRO A 37 10.05 -21.11 29.00
CA PRO A 37 9.69 -20.42 30.23
C PRO A 37 8.31 -19.77 30.20
N ASP A 38 7.87 -19.28 29.03
CA ASP A 38 6.57 -18.64 28.85
C ASP A 38 5.46 -19.71 28.86
N LEU A 39 5.66 -20.83 28.17
CA LEU A 39 4.72 -21.95 28.20
C LEU A 39 4.56 -22.53 29.61
N ALA A 40 5.66 -22.69 30.35
CA ALA A 40 5.65 -23.24 31.70
C ALA A 40 4.84 -22.42 32.70
N GLN A 41 4.62 -21.13 32.46
CA GLN A 41 3.75 -20.29 33.31
C GLN A 41 2.30 -20.76 33.30
N PHE A 42 1.83 -21.35 32.22
CA PHE A 42 0.47 -21.88 32.07
C PHE A 42 0.29 -23.29 32.62
N PHE A 43 1.41 -24.05 32.80
CA PHE A 43 1.40 -25.45 33.21
C PHE A 43 2.35 -25.67 34.39
N PRO A 44 1.91 -25.38 35.65
CA PRO A 44 2.77 -25.56 36.81
C PRO A 44 3.28 -26.99 36.93
N GLY A 45 4.60 -27.14 36.99
CA GLY A 45 5.28 -28.45 37.08
C GLY A 45 5.72 -29.03 35.72
N LEU A 46 5.35 -28.38 34.60
CA LEU A 46 5.88 -28.77 33.28
C LEU A 46 7.40 -28.61 33.25
N LYS A 47 8.09 -29.64 32.77
CA LYS A 47 9.53 -29.60 32.53
C LYS A 47 9.80 -29.52 31.02
N LYS A 48 10.95 -28.96 30.67
CA LYS A 48 11.33 -28.86 29.26
C LYS A 48 11.41 -30.23 28.59
N GLU A 49 11.83 -31.24 29.34
CA GLU A 49 11.99 -32.66 28.89
C GLU A 49 10.61 -33.32 28.61
N ASP A 50 9.52 -32.79 29.14
CA ASP A 50 8.17 -33.31 28.90
C ASP A 50 7.64 -32.92 27.52
N LEU A 51 8.29 -31.96 26.84
CA LEU A 51 7.91 -31.49 25.52
C LEU A 51 8.68 -32.23 24.42
N PRO A 52 8.08 -32.47 23.25
CA PRO A 52 8.79 -33.03 22.09
C PRO A 52 10.01 -32.15 21.76
N ASP A 53 11.19 -32.77 21.75
CA ASP A 53 12.50 -32.11 21.52
C ASP A 53 12.79 -30.91 22.45
N GLY A 54 12.05 -30.78 23.56
CA GLY A 54 12.12 -29.65 24.47
C GLY A 54 11.61 -28.33 23.89
N GLU A 55 10.78 -28.37 22.85
CA GLU A 55 10.29 -27.21 22.10
C GLU A 55 8.92 -26.73 22.61
N ALA A 56 8.75 -25.41 22.65
CA ALA A 56 7.49 -24.75 22.88
C ALA A 56 7.05 -24.01 21.61
N TRP A 57 6.26 -22.95 21.71
CA TRP A 57 5.79 -22.17 20.55
C TRP A 57 6.85 -21.20 20.05
N ALA A 58 6.70 -20.72 18.82
CA ALA A 58 7.36 -19.50 18.34
C ALA A 58 6.37 -18.33 18.37
N VAL A 59 6.86 -17.15 18.76
CA VAL A 59 6.06 -15.92 18.79
C VAL A 59 6.97 -14.72 18.55
N GLU A 60 6.41 -13.67 17.97
CA GLU A 60 7.11 -12.43 17.67
C GLU A 60 6.45 -11.24 18.37
N ASP A 61 7.28 -10.43 19.04
CA ASP A 61 6.88 -9.10 19.47
C ASP A 61 7.18 -8.09 18.36
N VAL A 62 6.12 -7.42 17.85
CA VAL A 62 6.22 -6.53 16.70
C VAL A 62 5.82 -5.10 17.11
N GLN A 63 6.76 -4.17 16.96
CA GLN A 63 6.50 -2.74 17.12
C GLN A 63 6.56 -2.07 15.74
N LEU A 64 5.42 -1.53 15.29
CA LEU A 64 5.30 -0.81 14.01
C LEU A 64 4.15 0.19 14.08
N ASN A 65 4.17 1.17 13.17
CA ASN A 65 3.00 2.01 12.95
C ASN A 65 2.15 1.45 11.78
N THR A 66 0.93 1.93 11.62
CA THR A 66 0.00 1.44 10.61
C THR A 66 0.44 1.70 9.17
N HIS A 67 1.45 2.55 8.97
CA HIS A 67 2.03 2.91 7.66
C HIS A 67 3.36 2.20 7.37
N ASN A 68 3.78 1.21 8.16
CA ASN A 68 4.93 0.35 7.84
C ASN A 68 4.54 -0.78 6.88
N GLY A 69 5.46 -1.17 6.00
CA GLY A 69 5.22 -2.22 5.02
C GLY A 69 4.07 -1.92 4.07
N THR A 70 3.57 -2.92 3.36
CA THR A 70 2.40 -2.75 2.50
C THR A 70 1.14 -2.54 3.34
N HIS A 71 0.48 -1.41 3.16
CA HIS A 71 -0.70 -1.01 3.93
C HIS A 71 -1.72 -0.31 3.04
N LEU A 72 -2.94 -0.20 3.54
CA LEU A 72 -4.03 0.57 2.94
C LEU A 72 -4.32 1.78 3.81
N ASP A 73 -4.25 2.96 3.23
CA ASP A 73 -4.64 4.21 3.84
C ASP A 73 -6.12 4.46 3.67
N ALA A 74 -6.78 4.82 4.77
CA ALA A 74 -8.17 5.25 4.77
C ALA A 74 -8.29 6.75 4.49
N PRO A 75 -9.46 7.24 4.06
CA PRO A 75 -9.71 8.68 3.88
C PRO A 75 -9.32 9.53 5.11
N TYR A 76 -9.46 9.00 6.31
CA TYR A 76 -9.08 9.67 7.57
C TYR A 76 -7.58 9.99 7.66
N HIS A 77 -6.73 9.28 6.92
CA HIS A 77 -5.32 9.61 6.82
C HIS A 77 -5.09 10.95 6.12
N PHE A 78 -5.88 11.24 5.10
CA PHE A 78 -5.69 12.42 4.24
C PHE A 78 -6.24 13.70 4.86
N ALA A 79 -7.40 13.58 5.51
CA ALA A 79 -8.07 14.71 6.17
C ALA A 79 -9.12 14.23 7.16
N SER A 80 -9.61 15.16 7.99
CA SER A 80 -10.76 14.89 8.88
C SER A 80 -12.10 14.82 8.14
N THR A 81 -12.17 15.32 6.89
CA THR A 81 -13.39 15.35 6.07
C THR A 81 -13.12 14.86 4.66
N MET A 82 -14.15 14.33 4.00
CA MET A 82 -14.20 13.88 2.60
C MET A 82 -15.56 14.23 1.98
N ASP A 83 -15.74 14.02 0.68
CA ASP A 83 -17.03 14.08 -0.04
C ASP A 83 -17.87 15.31 0.32
N GLY A 84 -17.30 16.51 0.16
CA GLY A 84 -18.00 17.76 0.43
C GLY A 84 -18.22 18.09 1.91
N GLY A 85 -17.35 17.60 2.79
CA GLY A 85 -17.33 17.95 4.21
C GLY A 85 -17.91 16.87 5.14
N GLN A 86 -18.21 15.67 4.63
CA GLN A 86 -18.54 14.52 5.46
C GLN A 86 -17.33 14.11 6.31
N ARG A 87 -17.57 13.49 7.47
CA ARG A 87 -16.49 12.92 8.27
C ARG A 87 -15.75 11.84 7.46
N ALA A 88 -14.44 11.92 7.41
CA ALA A 88 -13.61 10.93 6.73
C ALA A 88 -13.72 9.54 7.39
N LEU A 89 -13.79 8.48 6.58
CA LEU A 89 -13.85 7.10 7.04
C LEU A 89 -12.51 6.67 7.63
N THR A 90 -12.55 5.97 8.76
CA THR A 90 -11.41 5.26 9.33
C THR A 90 -11.28 3.87 8.70
N ILE A 91 -10.14 3.20 8.89
CA ILE A 91 -9.82 1.94 8.18
C ILE A 91 -10.82 0.81 8.49
N ASP A 92 -11.39 0.79 9.69
CA ASP A 92 -12.39 -0.21 10.09
C ASP A 92 -13.79 0.05 9.52
N GLU A 93 -14.00 1.21 8.88
CA GLU A 93 -15.24 1.65 8.24
C GLU A 93 -15.20 1.59 6.71
N VAL A 94 -14.01 1.36 6.11
CA VAL A 94 -13.84 1.27 4.65
C VAL A 94 -14.74 0.17 4.07
N ASP A 95 -15.40 0.48 2.94
CA ASP A 95 -16.24 -0.49 2.22
C ASP A 95 -15.36 -1.62 1.67
N LEU A 96 -15.63 -2.85 2.10
CA LEU A 96 -14.90 -4.04 1.67
C LEU A 96 -15.03 -4.30 0.16
N ASN A 97 -16.08 -3.80 -0.50
CA ASN A 97 -16.22 -3.88 -1.95
C ASN A 97 -15.10 -3.13 -2.69
N TRP A 98 -14.43 -2.16 -2.06
CA TRP A 98 -13.27 -1.50 -2.66
C TRP A 98 -12.03 -2.39 -2.65
N CYS A 99 -11.93 -3.32 -1.69
CA CYS A 99 -10.71 -4.08 -1.41
C CYS A 99 -10.53 -5.35 -2.27
N PHE A 100 -11.50 -5.69 -3.13
CA PHE A 100 -11.42 -6.83 -4.03
C PHE A 100 -12.07 -6.51 -5.38
N GLN A 101 -11.28 -6.02 -6.33
CA GLN A 101 -11.77 -5.54 -7.62
C GLN A 101 -10.77 -5.87 -8.76
N PRO A 102 -11.20 -5.74 -10.04
CA PRO A 102 -10.27 -5.80 -11.17
C PRO A 102 -9.15 -4.77 -11.03
N GLY A 103 -7.93 -5.21 -11.33
CA GLY A 103 -6.73 -4.39 -11.24
C GLY A 103 -6.29 -3.81 -12.59
N VAL A 104 -5.86 -2.56 -12.58
CA VAL A 104 -5.23 -1.86 -13.71
C VAL A 104 -3.88 -1.32 -13.25
N LYS A 105 -2.81 -1.65 -13.97
CA LYS A 105 -1.46 -1.15 -13.71
C LYS A 105 -1.07 -0.08 -14.71
N LEU A 106 -0.76 1.12 -14.22
CA LEU A 106 -0.10 2.19 -14.97
C LEU A 106 1.41 2.08 -14.77
N ASP A 107 2.17 2.12 -15.84
CA ASP A 107 3.62 1.95 -15.81
C ASP A 107 4.34 3.28 -16.02
N PHE A 108 4.79 3.85 -14.92
CA PHE A 108 5.53 5.12 -14.85
C PHE A 108 7.00 4.95 -14.45
N GLN A 109 7.58 3.76 -14.59
CA GLN A 109 8.99 3.49 -14.25
C GLN A 109 9.99 4.41 -14.96
N ARG A 110 9.62 4.94 -16.12
CA ARG A 110 10.50 5.82 -16.93
C ARG A 110 10.42 7.28 -16.54
N LEU A 111 9.45 7.67 -15.72
CA LEU A 111 9.35 9.04 -15.24
C LEU A 111 10.45 9.34 -14.23
N PRO A 112 11.02 10.56 -14.24
CA PRO A 112 12.06 10.95 -13.32
C PRO A 112 11.62 10.88 -11.86
N ASP A 113 12.57 10.69 -10.95
CA ASP A 113 12.32 10.80 -9.52
C ASP A 113 11.83 12.20 -9.18
N GLY A 114 10.78 12.27 -8.35
CA GLY A 114 10.15 13.52 -7.95
C GLY A 114 9.28 14.16 -9.02
N TYR A 115 9.06 13.49 -10.15
CA TYR A 115 8.06 13.93 -11.14
C TYR A 115 6.66 13.82 -10.53
N VAL A 116 5.81 14.81 -10.78
CA VAL A 116 4.41 14.84 -10.36
C VAL A 116 3.55 14.52 -11.57
N VAL A 117 2.96 13.34 -11.57
CA VAL A 117 2.10 12.81 -12.65
C VAL A 117 0.87 13.70 -12.83
N GLN A 118 0.59 14.07 -14.08
CA GLN A 118 -0.54 14.88 -14.48
C GLN A 118 -1.64 14.03 -15.16
N PRO A 119 -2.87 14.54 -15.34
CA PRO A 119 -3.94 13.83 -16.05
C PRO A 119 -3.55 13.35 -17.44
N ASP A 120 -2.82 14.16 -18.22
CA ASP A 120 -2.37 13.81 -19.56
C ASP A 120 -1.44 12.59 -19.56
N ASP A 121 -0.59 12.41 -18.51
CA ASP A 121 0.26 11.23 -18.36
C ASP A 121 -0.59 9.97 -18.16
N VAL A 122 -1.64 10.10 -17.32
CA VAL A 122 -2.58 8.99 -17.05
C VAL A 122 -3.35 8.62 -18.32
N GLU A 123 -3.86 9.61 -19.07
CA GLU A 123 -4.54 9.39 -20.34
C GLU A 123 -3.64 8.72 -21.37
N ALA A 124 -2.41 9.20 -21.52
CA ALA A 124 -1.44 8.63 -22.43
C ALA A 124 -1.13 7.16 -22.07
N GLU A 125 -0.98 6.85 -20.79
CA GLU A 125 -0.72 5.48 -20.35
C GLU A 125 -1.94 4.58 -20.53
N LEU A 126 -3.15 5.03 -20.22
CA LEU A 126 -4.39 4.29 -20.48
C LEU A 126 -4.57 4.01 -21.97
N ALA A 127 -4.29 4.99 -22.84
CA ALA A 127 -4.30 4.81 -24.30
C ALA A 127 -3.25 3.79 -24.75
N ARG A 128 -2.03 3.84 -24.19
CA ARG A 128 -0.94 2.91 -24.52
C ARG A 128 -1.30 1.46 -24.18
N ILE A 129 -1.97 1.23 -23.05
CA ILE A 129 -2.38 -0.13 -22.63
C ILE A 129 -3.74 -0.55 -23.21
N GLY A 130 -4.41 0.33 -23.98
CA GLY A 130 -5.71 0.04 -24.59
C GLY A 130 -6.84 -0.16 -23.59
N HIS A 131 -6.83 0.56 -22.47
CA HIS A 131 -7.81 0.40 -21.38
C HIS A 131 -8.63 1.66 -21.16
N THR A 132 -9.92 1.46 -20.86
CA THR A 132 -10.84 2.50 -20.37
C THR A 132 -11.24 2.14 -18.96
N LEU A 133 -11.00 3.04 -18.01
CA LEU A 133 -11.31 2.81 -16.59
C LEU A 133 -12.80 2.56 -16.37
N LYS A 134 -13.08 1.63 -15.49
CA LYS A 134 -14.42 1.31 -15.02
C LYS A 134 -14.53 1.65 -13.52
N PRO A 135 -15.75 1.98 -13.04
CA PRO A 135 -15.95 2.22 -11.61
C PRO A 135 -15.47 1.03 -10.76
N LEU A 136 -14.88 1.36 -9.61
CA LEU A 136 -14.32 0.44 -8.63
C LEU A 136 -13.05 -0.32 -9.06
N GLU A 137 -12.56 -0.22 -10.28
CA GLU A 137 -11.26 -0.80 -10.61
C GLU A 137 -10.19 -0.27 -9.65
N ILE A 138 -9.28 -1.15 -9.22
CA ILE A 138 -8.12 -0.80 -8.41
C ILE A 138 -6.99 -0.41 -9.35
N VAL A 139 -6.55 0.85 -9.28
CA VAL A 139 -5.47 1.37 -10.13
C VAL A 139 -4.16 1.37 -9.35
N VAL A 140 -3.17 0.60 -9.81
CA VAL A 140 -1.84 0.57 -9.20
C VAL A 140 -0.80 1.19 -10.11
N VAL A 141 0.08 2.01 -9.53
CA VAL A 141 1.13 2.74 -10.23
C VAL A 141 2.48 2.07 -9.98
N ASN A 142 3.10 1.61 -11.06
CA ASN A 142 4.42 1.00 -11.05
C ASN A 142 5.47 2.08 -11.35
N THR A 143 6.34 2.36 -10.39
CA THR A 143 7.35 3.41 -10.47
C THR A 143 8.76 2.85 -10.39
N ARG A 144 9.78 3.70 -10.50
CA ARG A 144 11.17 3.30 -10.25
C ARG A 144 11.41 2.90 -8.78
N ALA A 145 10.57 3.35 -7.85
CA ALA A 145 10.73 3.05 -6.44
C ALA A 145 10.70 1.55 -6.14
N GLY A 146 9.84 0.79 -6.84
CA GLY A 146 9.78 -0.67 -6.67
C GLY A 146 11.12 -1.37 -6.90
N THR A 147 11.98 -0.85 -7.79
CA THR A 147 13.33 -1.38 -8.05
C THR A 147 14.37 -0.91 -7.04
N ALA A 148 14.08 0.13 -6.26
CA ALA A 148 14.96 0.69 -5.25
C ALA A 148 14.68 0.13 -3.83
N TYR A 149 13.64 -0.69 -3.66
CA TYR A 149 13.32 -1.31 -2.38
C TYR A 149 14.52 -2.02 -1.75
N GLY A 150 14.67 -1.87 -0.45
CA GLY A 150 15.82 -2.40 0.30
C GLY A 150 17.09 -1.56 0.23
N SER A 151 17.07 -0.43 -0.49
CA SER A 151 18.17 0.53 -0.54
C SER A 151 17.81 1.85 0.13
N ALA A 152 18.82 2.63 0.52
CA ALA A 152 18.64 3.98 1.10
C ALA A 152 17.97 4.97 0.13
N GLU A 153 17.89 4.65 -1.15
CA GLU A 153 17.25 5.48 -2.16
C GLU A 153 15.72 5.32 -2.18
N TYR A 154 15.18 4.21 -1.64
CA TYR A 154 13.77 3.85 -1.76
C TYR A 154 12.82 5.01 -1.43
N THR A 155 13.00 5.68 -0.31
CA THR A 155 12.15 6.79 0.13
C THR A 155 12.28 8.08 -0.71
N ARG A 156 13.19 8.06 -1.71
CA ARG A 156 13.47 9.19 -2.62
C ARG A 156 13.25 8.82 -4.08
N ALA A 157 12.95 7.57 -4.37
CA ALA A 157 12.80 7.04 -5.71
C ALA A 157 11.36 7.16 -6.21
N GLY A 158 11.21 7.27 -7.53
CA GLY A 158 9.95 7.24 -8.23
C GLY A 158 9.30 8.60 -8.44
N CYS A 159 8.24 8.59 -9.23
CA CYS A 159 7.30 9.69 -9.39
C CYS A 159 6.18 9.57 -8.33
N GLY A 160 5.35 10.60 -8.19
CA GLY A 160 4.14 10.55 -7.39
C GLY A 160 2.96 11.11 -8.15
N MET A 161 1.75 10.84 -7.68
CA MET A 161 0.52 11.30 -8.31
C MET A 161 0.19 12.72 -7.83
N GLY A 162 -0.07 13.61 -8.78
CA GLY A 162 -0.54 14.96 -8.49
C GLY A 162 -2.03 14.97 -8.09
N TYR A 163 -2.48 16.12 -7.58
CA TYR A 163 -3.87 16.32 -7.19
C TYR A 163 -4.84 16.06 -8.35
N GLU A 164 -4.63 16.71 -9.50
CA GLU A 164 -5.49 16.58 -10.68
C GLU A 164 -5.45 15.16 -11.28
N ALA A 165 -4.29 14.52 -11.29
CA ALA A 165 -4.17 13.14 -11.76
C ALA A 165 -4.90 12.16 -10.83
N THR A 166 -4.88 12.41 -9.53
CA THR A 166 -5.64 11.63 -8.56
C THR A 166 -7.14 11.84 -8.76
N LEU A 167 -7.61 13.08 -8.86
CA LEU A 167 -9.02 13.38 -9.17
C LEU A 167 -9.48 12.75 -10.49
N TYR A 168 -8.63 12.78 -11.53
CA TYR A 168 -8.93 12.14 -12.81
C TYR A 168 -9.35 10.66 -12.64
N LEU A 169 -8.66 9.92 -11.76
CA LEU A 169 -9.01 8.53 -11.43
C LEU A 169 -10.33 8.46 -10.64
N LEU A 170 -10.46 9.29 -9.61
CA LEU A 170 -11.59 9.26 -8.68
C LEU A 170 -12.92 9.64 -9.35
N GLU A 171 -12.90 10.61 -10.25
CA GLU A 171 -14.06 11.04 -11.06
C GLU A 171 -14.56 9.94 -12.01
N ARG A 172 -13.67 8.99 -12.37
CA ARG A 172 -14.01 7.79 -13.17
C ARG A 172 -14.49 6.61 -12.32
N GLY A 173 -14.73 6.86 -11.03
CA GLY A 173 -15.28 5.87 -10.10
C GLY A 173 -14.24 4.97 -9.44
N VAL A 174 -12.94 5.21 -9.62
CA VAL A 174 -11.90 4.54 -8.83
C VAL A 174 -12.07 4.94 -7.36
N ARG A 175 -11.96 3.98 -6.46
CA ARG A 175 -12.07 4.20 -5.00
C ARG A 175 -10.89 3.62 -4.23
N LEU A 176 -10.04 2.88 -4.92
CA LEU A 176 -8.82 2.34 -4.36
C LEU A 176 -7.70 2.42 -5.39
N THR A 177 -6.61 3.05 -5.00
CA THR A 177 -5.39 3.17 -5.80
C THR A 177 -4.21 2.53 -5.07
N GLY A 178 -3.03 2.51 -5.69
CA GLY A 178 -1.84 2.02 -5.03
C GLY A 178 -0.56 2.38 -5.74
N THR A 179 0.56 2.31 -5.02
CA THR A 179 1.90 2.57 -5.55
C THR A 179 2.94 1.62 -4.94
N ASP A 180 4.00 1.34 -5.67
CA ASP A 180 5.19 0.68 -5.17
C ASP A 180 6.19 1.64 -4.51
N ALA A 181 5.87 2.94 -4.50
CA ALA A 181 6.65 3.96 -3.82
C ALA A 181 6.33 4.01 -2.31
N TRP A 182 7.17 4.76 -1.59
CA TRP A 182 6.99 5.02 -0.17
C TRP A 182 5.75 5.86 0.14
N SER A 183 5.34 6.72 -0.79
CA SER A 183 4.15 7.57 -0.70
C SER A 183 3.43 7.66 -2.04
N TRP A 184 2.13 7.94 -2.03
CA TRP A 184 1.32 8.25 -3.22
C TRP A 184 1.76 9.53 -3.91
N ASP A 185 2.19 10.53 -3.13
CA ASP A 185 2.76 11.78 -3.63
C ASP A 185 4.21 11.60 -4.08
N ALA A 186 4.72 12.58 -4.82
CA ALA A 186 6.14 12.65 -5.16
C ALA A 186 7.01 12.65 -3.89
N PRO A 187 8.19 12.00 -3.91
CA PRO A 187 9.04 11.89 -2.73
C PRO A 187 9.31 13.25 -2.08
N PHE A 188 9.13 13.33 -0.77
CA PHE A 188 9.13 14.57 0.00
C PHE A 188 10.37 15.44 -0.19
N ALA A 189 11.52 14.83 -0.48
CA ALA A 189 12.75 15.57 -0.74
C ALA A 189 12.65 16.53 -1.93
N TYR A 190 11.91 16.15 -2.98
CA TYR A 190 11.68 16.99 -4.17
C TYR A 190 10.61 18.04 -3.91
N THR A 191 9.52 17.66 -3.24
CA THR A 191 8.46 18.59 -2.83
C THR A 191 9.00 19.67 -1.88
N ALA A 192 9.81 19.29 -0.88
CA ALA A 192 10.44 20.22 0.05
C ALA A 192 11.34 21.22 -0.66
N LYS A 193 12.11 20.79 -1.68
CA LYS A 193 12.92 21.69 -2.50
C LYS A 193 12.07 22.71 -3.25
N LYS A 194 11.02 22.24 -3.95
CA LYS A 194 10.08 23.14 -4.66
C LYS A 194 9.40 24.12 -3.70
N PHE A 195 8.95 23.63 -2.55
CA PHE A 195 8.34 24.48 -1.52
C PHE A 195 9.31 25.57 -1.04
N ALA A 196 10.58 25.23 -0.79
CA ALA A 196 11.58 26.21 -0.39
C ALA A 196 11.85 27.29 -1.45
N GLU A 197 11.72 26.93 -2.75
CA GLU A 197 11.91 27.86 -3.88
C GLU A 197 10.69 28.75 -4.12
N THR A 198 9.46 28.24 -3.92
CA THR A 198 8.22 28.90 -4.32
C THR A 198 7.38 29.42 -3.16
N ASN A 199 7.59 28.90 -1.96
CA ASN A 199 6.74 29.08 -0.77
C ASN A 199 5.24 28.71 -1.04
N ASP A 200 5.00 27.80 -1.98
CA ASP A 200 3.68 27.32 -2.35
C ASP A 200 3.32 26.05 -1.57
N ALA A 201 2.48 26.21 -0.55
CA ALA A 201 2.02 25.10 0.29
C ALA A 201 1.03 24.15 -0.42
N SER A 202 0.50 24.52 -1.60
CA SER A 202 -0.39 23.65 -2.37
C SER A 202 0.32 22.40 -2.86
N LEU A 203 1.63 22.48 -3.07
CA LEU A 203 2.50 21.38 -3.50
C LEU A 203 2.64 20.26 -2.45
N ILE A 204 2.34 20.55 -1.18
CA ILE A 204 2.54 19.60 -0.09
C ILE A 204 1.35 18.64 -0.04
N TRP A 205 1.63 17.34 -0.24
CA TRP A 205 0.64 16.28 -0.10
C TRP A 205 -0.55 16.42 -1.05
N GLU A 206 -0.28 16.82 -2.27
CA GLU A 206 -1.32 17.18 -3.23
C GLU A 206 -2.17 15.99 -3.68
N GLY A 207 -1.58 14.82 -3.93
CA GLY A 207 -2.30 13.61 -4.29
C GLY A 207 -3.19 13.11 -3.15
N HIS A 208 -2.69 13.13 -1.91
CA HIS A 208 -3.51 12.80 -0.73
C HIS A 208 -4.69 13.77 -0.56
N LYS A 209 -4.44 15.07 -0.76
CA LYS A 209 -5.48 16.11 -0.60
C LYS A 209 -6.69 15.92 -1.51
N ALA A 210 -6.54 15.27 -2.66
CA ALA A 210 -7.66 14.91 -3.53
C ALA A 210 -8.74 14.10 -2.79
N GLY A 211 -8.35 13.32 -1.78
CA GLY A 211 -9.26 12.55 -0.92
C GLY A 211 -10.22 13.38 -0.06
N ARG A 212 -10.02 14.69 0.03
CA ARG A 212 -10.99 15.60 0.67
C ARG A 212 -12.20 15.85 -0.21
N ASP A 213 -11.99 15.88 -1.53
CA ASP A 213 -13.05 16.18 -2.51
C ASP A 213 -13.81 14.91 -2.86
N ILE A 214 -13.09 13.80 -3.09
CA ILE A 214 -13.68 12.49 -3.35
C ILE A 214 -12.95 11.45 -2.48
N GLY A 215 -13.66 10.86 -1.52
CA GLY A 215 -13.11 9.86 -0.61
C GLY A 215 -12.63 8.62 -1.33
N TYR A 216 -11.40 8.18 -1.03
CA TYR A 216 -10.78 6.99 -1.60
C TYR A 216 -9.76 6.41 -0.62
N CYS A 217 -9.28 5.22 -0.90
CA CYS A 217 -8.17 4.59 -0.22
C CYS A 217 -6.98 4.45 -1.16
N HIS A 218 -5.75 4.41 -0.62
CA HIS A 218 -4.62 3.97 -1.43
C HIS A 218 -3.69 3.00 -0.70
N LEU A 219 -3.12 2.07 -1.47
CA LEU A 219 -2.05 1.19 -1.05
C LEU A 219 -0.71 1.91 -1.21
N GLU A 220 0.11 1.86 -0.20
CA GLU A 220 1.51 2.26 -0.31
C GLU A 220 2.44 1.07 -0.13
N LYS A 221 3.65 1.21 -0.66
CA LYS A 221 4.71 0.20 -0.54
C LYS A 221 4.29 -1.16 -1.11
N LEU A 222 3.63 -1.14 -2.29
CA LEU A 222 3.45 -2.34 -3.07
C LEU A 222 4.81 -2.85 -3.59
N HIS A 223 4.89 -4.12 -3.93
CA HIS A 223 6.09 -4.75 -4.43
C HIS A 223 5.77 -5.58 -5.69
N ASN A 224 6.79 -5.88 -6.48
CA ASN A 224 6.68 -6.81 -7.61
C ASN A 224 5.65 -6.43 -8.70
N LEU A 225 5.25 -5.14 -8.79
CA LEU A 225 4.29 -4.67 -9.79
C LEU A 225 4.79 -4.87 -11.22
N GLN A 226 6.10 -4.85 -11.46
CA GLN A 226 6.70 -5.09 -12.79
C GLN A 226 6.36 -6.49 -13.35
N SER A 227 6.03 -7.47 -12.49
CA SER A 227 5.65 -8.82 -12.92
C SER A 227 4.21 -8.92 -13.44
N LEU A 228 3.40 -7.88 -13.22
CA LEU A 228 2.00 -7.86 -13.63
C LEU A 228 1.83 -7.35 -15.06
N PRO A 229 0.87 -7.90 -15.84
CA PRO A 229 0.38 -7.25 -17.05
C PRO A 229 -0.30 -5.91 -16.72
N ALA A 230 -0.67 -5.13 -17.74
CA ALA A 230 -1.36 -3.86 -17.53
C ALA A 230 -2.77 -4.04 -16.90
N HIS A 231 -3.47 -5.10 -17.22
CA HIS A 231 -4.80 -5.46 -16.70
C HIS A 231 -5.06 -6.96 -16.87
N GLY A 232 -6.27 -7.45 -16.52
CA GLY A 232 -6.62 -8.86 -16.64
C GLY A 232 -6.29 -9.67 -15.38
N PHE A 233 -6.30 -9.03 -14.24
CA PHE A 233 -6.18 -9.65 -12.91
C PHE A 233 -7.09 -8.92 -11.92
N TYR A 234 -7.33 -9.53 -10.78
CA TYR A 234 -7.98 -8.90 -9.62
C TYR A 234 -6.94 -8.58 -8.57
N ILE A 235 -7.21 -7.56 -7.75
CA ILE A 235 -6.41 -7.27 -6.56
C ILE A 235 -7.27 -7.54 -5.33
N SER A 236 -6.70 -8.28 -4.37
CA SER A 236 -7.21 -8.47 -3.01
C SER A 236 -6.29 -7.76 -2.04
N CYS A 237 -6.84 -6.82 -1.25
CA CYS A 237 -6.06 -5.99 -0.33
C CYS A 237 -6.84 -5.59 0.93
N PHE A 238 -7.57 -6.52 1.52
CA PHE A 238 -8.32 -6.28 2.75
C PHE A 238 -7.39 -5.85 3.89
N PRO A 239 -7.61 -4.68 4.51
CA PRO A 239 -6.76 -4.20 5.59
C PRO A 239 -7.08 -4.87 6.92
N VAL A 240 -6.09 -4.93 7.80
CA VAL A 240 -6.31 -5.28 9.21
C VAL A 240 -7.25 -4.24 9.83
N LYS A 241 -8.30 -4.73 10.49
CA LYS A 241 -9.38 -3.92 11.07
C LYS A 241 -8.98 -3.32 12.41
N ILE A 242 -8.35 -2.16 12.39
CA ILE A 242 -7.94 -1.41 13.58
C ILE A 242 -8.95 -0.29 13.82
N LYS A 243 -9.67 -0.34 14.93
CA LYS A 243 -10.75 0.61 15.25
C LYS A 243 -10.24 2.06 15.31
N GLY A 244 -10.85 2.91 14.48
CA GLY A 244 -10.56 4.35 14.45
C GLY A 244 -9.20 4.72 13.87
N ALA A 245 -8.48 3.78 13.23
CA ALA A 245 -7.15 4.04 12.69
C ALA A 245 -7.20 4.65 11.30
N SER A 246 -6.11 5.32 10.93
CA SER A 246 -5.90 5.98 9.63
C SER A 246 -5.48 5.01 8.53
N ALA A 247 -4.93 3.85 8.87
CA ALA A 247 -4.46 2.84 7.94
C ALA A 247 -4.49 1.44 8.55
N GLY A 248 -4.34 0.42 7.71
CA GLY A 248 -4.21 -0.97 8.15
C GLY A 248 -3.31 -1.77 7.21
N TRP A 249 -2.45 -2.61 7.80
CA TRP A 249 -1.59 -3.50 7.02
C TRP A 249 -2.40 -4.48 6.18
N THR A 250 -1.88 -4.81 5.02
CA THR A 250 -2.50 -5.80 4.14
C THR A 250 -1.43 -6.63 3.44
N ARG A 251 -1.74 -7.90 3.17
CA ARG A 251 -1.02 -8.67 2.17
C ARG A 251 -1.76 -8.52 0.85
N ALA A 252 -1.36 -7.56 0.05
CA ALA A 252 -1.95 -7.31 -1.26
C ALA A 252 -1.52 -8.41 -2.25
N VAL A 253 -2.49 -8.95 -2.99
CA VAL A 253 -2.28 -10.09 -3.88
C VAL A 253 -2.97 -9.83 -5.23
N ALA A 254 -2.24 -10.01 -6.32
CA ALA A 254 -2.84 -10.05 -7.65
C ALA A 254 -3.30 -11.50 -7.96
N ILE A 255 -4.54 -11.63 -8.45
CA ILE A 255 -5.23 -12.91 -8.67
C ILE A 255 -5.61 -13.02 -10.14
N PHE A 256 -5.14 -14.09 -10.78
CA PHE A 256 -5.49 -14.46 -12.15
C PHE A 256 -6.46 -15.62 -12.09
N ASP A 257 -7.69 -15.41 -12.59
CA ASP A 257 -8.75 -16.40 -12.58
C ASP A 257 -9.70 -16.15 -13.75
N ASP A 258 -9.75 -17.08 -14.71
CA ASP A 258 -10.59 -16.96 -15.90
C ASP A 258 -12.08 -16.87 -15.54
N ALA A 259 -12.51 -17.49 -14.43
CA ALA A 259 -13.90 -17.43 -14.00
C ALA A 259 -14.31 -16.04 -13.49
N LEU A 260 -13.37 -15.33 -12.82
CA LEU A 260 -13.61 -13.94 -12.39
C LEU A 260 -13.63 -12.99 -13.59
N GLN A 261 -12.80 -13.24 -14.61
CA GLN A 261 -12.74 -12.41 -15.82
C GLN A 261 -13.99 -12.56 -16.69
N ALA A 262 -14.55 -13.78 -16.78
CA ALA A 262 -15.75 -14.06 -17.56
C ALA A 262 -17.04 -13.49 -16.95
N GLY A 263 -17.04 -13.18 -15.65
CA GLY A 263 -18.19 -12.63 -14.91
C GLY A 263 -18.18 -11.11 -14.73
N SER A 264 -17.16 -10.40 -15.26
CA SER A 264 -17.13 -8.93 -15.22
C SER A 264 -18.12 -8.37 -16.25
N PRO A 265 -19.13 -7.55 -15.83
CA PRO A 265 -20.15 -7.00 -16.73
C PRO A 265 -19.57 -5.99 -17.73
#